data_0602bb3af4342527808b0e17e809c0d5
#
_entry.id   0602bb3af4342527808b0e17e809c0d5
#
_cell.length_a   1.000
_cell.length_b   1.000
_cell.length_c   1.000
_cell.angle_alpha   90.00
_cell.angle_beta   90.00
_cell.angle_gamma   90.00
#
_symmetry.space_group_name_H-M   'P 1'
#
loop_
_entity.id
_entity.type
_entity.pdbx_description
1 polymer ?
#
loop_
_entity_poly.entity_id
_entity_poly.type
_entity_poly.pdbx_seq_one_letter_code
_entity_poly.pdbx_strand_id
1 'polypeptide(L)'
;FVERIIDPIQSRCQSFQIIPPSKVEVAKHIHGILLNENVISEMDDLKVLIDSGYPDIRRVLNAAQRNVVKGKLKLDTTSIIQNDYKLKLLKILETQNKKDAFQNIRQLLLDAKITDFADLFRLLYDEVDGYGSGHLAECILVIARYELSDGQVVDKEINAMAMLIELLTIIK
;
A
#
# COMPACT_ATOMS: atom_id res chain seq x y z
N PHE A 1 16.37 -7.94 5.25
CA PHE A 1 17.53 -7.28 4.62
C PHE A 1 18.82 -7.80 5.26
N VAL A 2 19.21 -9.03 4.89
CA VAL A 2 20.43 -9.68 5.42
C VAL A 2 21.68 -8.86 5.05
N GLU A 3 21.64 -8.24 3.86
CA GLU A 3 22.73 -7.41 3.32
C GLU A 3 23.04 -6.14 4.16
N ARG A 4 22.12 -5.72 5.04
CA ARG A 4 22.33 -4.60 5.96
C ARG A 4 22.96 -4.98 7.29
N ILE A 5 23.15 -6.28 7.51
CA ILE A 5 23.79 -6.81 8.72
C ILE A 5 25.29 -6.95 8.43
N ILE A 6 26.12 -6.44 9.33
CA ILE A 6 27.59 -6.49 9.17
C ILE A 6 28.08 -7.95 9.15
N ASP A 7 29.11 -8.23 8.34
CA ASP A 7 29.68 -9.56 8.13
C ASP A 7 30.05 -10.30 9.44
N PRO A 8 30.64 -9.66 10.48
CA PRO A 8 30.93 -10.32 11.74
C PRO A 8 29.72 -10.92 12.46
N ILE A 9 28.53 -10.36 12.27
CA ILE A 9 27.29 -10.90 12.84
C ILE A 9 26.80 -12.04 11.94
N GLN A 10 26.81 -11.88 10.62
CA GLN A 10 26.38 -12.92 9.70
C GLN A 10 27.20 -14.21 9.85
N SER A 11 28.53 -14.08 10.03
CA SER A 11 29.42 -15.24 10.19
C SER A 11 29.25 -16.01 11.52
N ARG A 12 28.65 -15.39 12.53
CA ARG A 12 28.44 -15.98 13.87
C ARG A 12 26.99 -16.38 14.15
N CYS A 13 26.06 -16.04 13.26
CA CYS A 13 24.65 -16.35 13.39
C CYS A 13 24.19 -17.29 12.26
N GLN A 14 23.28 -18.19 12.58
CA GLN A 14 22.57 -18.96 11.57
C GLN A 14 21.33 -18.16 11.13
N SER A 15 21.19 -17.91 9.83
CA SER A 15 20.04 -17.22 9.28
C SER A 15 18.93 -18.20 8.89
N PHE A 16 17.70 -17.86 9.24
CA PHE A 16 16.51 -18.58 8.83
C PHE A 16 15.59 -17.63 8.07
N GLN A 17 15.20 -18.02 6.86
CA GLN A 17 14.22 -17.28 6.09
C GLN A 17 12.82 -17.78 6.42
N ILE A 18 12.00 -16.91 7.01
CA ILE A 18 10.58 -17.20 7.29
C ILE A 18 9.77 -16.63 6.11
N ILE A 19 9.17 -17.53 5.35
CA ILE A 19 8.29 -17.17 4.24
C ILE A 19 6.88 -17.02 4.81
N PRO A 20 6.16 -15.92 4.54
CA PRO A 20 4.79 -15.77 4.99
C PRO A 20 3.89 -16.82 4.30
N PRO A 21 2.87 -17.36 5.01
CA PRO A 21 1.91 -18.29 4.41
C PRO A 21 1.11 -17.58 3.31
N SER A 22 0.51 -18.36 2.40
CA SER A 22 -0.30 -17.82 1.34
C SER A 22 -1.51 -17.02 1.87
N LYS A 23 -1.99 -16.04 1.11
CA LYS A 23 -3.18 -15.25 1.48
C LYS A 23 -4.40 -16.13 1.78
N VAL A 24 -4.52 -17.27 1.08
CA VAL A 24 -5.61 -18.24 1.29
C VAL A 24 -5.50 -18.94 2.64
N GLU A 25 -4.30 -19.33 3.05
CA GLU A 25 -4.07 -19.94 4.37
C GLU A 25 -4.31 -18.93 5.49
N VAL A 26 -3.87 -17.68 5.31
CA VAL A 26 -4.15 -16.58 6.24
C VAL A 26 -5.65 -16.34 6.36
N ALA A 27 -6.39 -16.35 5.24
CA ALA A 27 -7.84 -16.20 5.23
C ALA A 27 -8.54 -17.30 6.02
N LYS A 28 -8.17 -18.56 5.80
CA LYS A 28 -8.72 -19.70 6.54
C LYS A 28 -8.44 -19.59 8.03
N HIS A 29 -7.23 -19.19 8.40
CA HIS A 29 -6.83 -19.04 9.80
C HIS A 29 -7.64 -17.95 10.50
N ILE A 30 -7.75 -16.76 9.90
CA ILE A 30 -8.51 -15.64 10.46
C ILE A 30 -10.01 -15.95 10.52
N HIS A 31 -10.55 -16.56 9.47
CA HIS A 31 -11.97 -17.00 9.49
C HIS A 31 -12.24 -18.00 10.62
N GLY A 32 -11.33 -18.94 10.86
CA GLY A 32 -11.43 -19.89 11.99
C GLY A 32 -11.42 -19.16 13.34
N ILE A 33 -10.58 -18.16 13.53
CA ILE A 33 -10.55 -17.34 14.75
C ILE A 33 -11.88 -16.61 14.94
N LEU A 34 -12.38 -15.95 13.89
CA LEU A 34 -13.65 -15.21 13.94
C LEU A 34 -14.83 -16.10 14.27
N LEU A 35 -14.86 -17.33 13.71
CA LEU A 35 -15.89 -18.33 14.04
C LEU A 35 -15.83 -18.74 15.52
N ASN A 36 -14.65 -18.97 16.07
CA ASN A 36 -14.47 -19.32 17.48
C ASN A 36 -14.93 -18.19 18.43
N GLU A 37 -14.77 -16.95 17.99
CA GLU A 37 -15.23 -15.74 18.71
C GLU A 37 -16.71 -15.42 18.43
N ASN A 38 -17.46 -16.29 17.71
CA ASN A 38 -18.84 -16.06 17.31
C ASN A 38 -19.05 -14.78 16.48
N VAL A 39 -18.08 -14.41 15.65
CA VAL A 39 -18.13 -13.25 14.77
C VAL A 39 -18.53 -13.69 13.38
N ILE A 40 -19.61 -13.09 12.85
CA ILE A 40 -20.06 -13.31 11.48
C ILE A 40 -19.19 -12.46 10.54
N SER A 41 -18.58 -13.10 9.55
CA SER A 41 -17.74 -12.44 8.54
C SER A 41 -18.13 -12.88 7.14
N GLU A 42 -18.19 -11.95 6.20
CA GLU A 42 -18.34 -12.23 4.78
C GLU A 42 -16.96 -12.44 4.14
N MET A 43 -16.91 -13.26 3.09
CA MET A 43 -15.63 -13.58 2.43
C MET A 43 -14.99 -12.36 1.75
N ASP A 44 -15.81 -11.45 1.25
CA ASP A 44 -15.34 -10.21 0.63
C ASP A 44 -14.69 -9.27 1.66
N ASP A 45 -15.27 -9.15 2.85
CA ASP A 45 -14.70 -8.39 3.96
C ASP A 45 -13.35 -8.98 4.42
N LEU A 46 -13.26 -10.32 4.49
CA LEU A 46 -12.02 -11.01 4.84
C LEU A 46 -10.92 -10.75 3.79
N LYS A 47 -11.26 -10.75 2.52
CA LYS A 47 -10.32 -10.47 1.44
C LYS A 47 -9.75 -9.06 1.56
N VAL A 48 -10.61 -8.05 1.71
CA VAL A 48 -10.19 -6.65 1.88
C VAL A 48 -9.33 -6.48 3.14
N LEU A 49 -9.72 -7.14 4.23
CA LEU A 49 -8.97 -7.11 5.49
C LEU A 49 -7.55 -7.67 5.33
N ILE A 50 -7.40 -8.81 4.64
CA ILE A 50 -6.12 -9.45 4.39
C ILE A 50 -5.26 -8.58 3.48
N ASP A 51 -5.82 -8.07 2.41
CA ASP A 51 -5.10 -7.21 1.46
C ASP A 51 -4.58 -5.92 2.12
N SER A 52 -5.24 -5.45 3.19
CA SER A 52 -4.81 -4.26 3.95
C SER A 52 -3.60 -4.48 4.86
N GLY A 53 -3.30 -5.72 5.25
CA GLY A 53 -2.29 -6.02 6.27
C GLY A 53 -1.25 -7.07 5.89
N TYR A 54 -1.49 -7.88 4.85
CA TYR A 54 -0.55 -8.91 4.40
C TYR A 54 0.79 -8.30 3.96
N PRO A 55 1.94 -8.90 4.30
CA PRO A 55 2.14 -10.23 4.90
C PRO A 55 2.12 -10.26 6.44
N ASP A 56 1.88 -9.14 7.13
CA ASP A 56 1.84 -9.08 8.59
C ASP A 56 0.51 -9.59 9.15
N ILE A 57 0.48 -10.87 9.54
CA ILE A 57 -0.71 -11.54 10.08
C ILE A 57 -1.20 -10.86 11.37
N ARG A 58 -0.29 -10.35 12.20
CA ARG A 58 -0.67 -9.62 13.43
C ARG A 58 -1.42 -8.33 13.11
N ARG A 59 -0.96 -7.60 12.09
CA ARG A 59 -1.64 -6.40 11.58
C ARG A 59 -3.06 -6.72 11.10
N VAL A 60 -3.22 -7.83 10.37
CA VAL A 60 -4.54 -8.29 9.89
C VAL A 60 -5.45 -8.66 11.07
N LEU A 61 -4.95 -9.41 12.07
CA LEU A 61 -5.73 -9.76 13.26
C LEU A 61 -6.15 -8.54 14.08
N ASN A 62 -5.25 -7.59 14.29
CA ASN A 62 -5.55 -6.34 14.98
C ASN A 62 -6.58 -5.49 14.21
N ALA A 63 -6.51 -5.51 12.88
CA ALA A 63 -7.51 -4.85 12.04
C ALA A 63 -8.87 -5.56 12.13
N ALA A 64 -8.89 -6.91 12.10
CA ALA A 64 -10.12 -7.68 12.33
C ALA A 64 -10.76 -7.31 13.67
N GLN A 65 -10.01 -7.34 14.75
CA GLN A 65 -10.50 -7.03 16.10
C GLN A 65 -11.11 -5.62 16.20
N ARG A 66 -10.48 -4.62 15.59
CA ARG A 66 -10.99 -3.24 15.57
C ARG A 66 -12.28 -3.07 14.79
N ASN A 67 -12.49 -3.90 13.77
CA ASN A 67 -13.62 -3.82 12.86
C ASN A 67 -14.79 -4.75 13.24
N VAL A 68 -14.70 -5.45 14.38
CA VAL A 68 -15.82 -6.25 14.91
C VAL A 68 -16.77 -5.35 15.71
N VAL A 69 -17.99 -5.18 15.19
CA VAL A 69 -19.05 -4.41 15.84
C VAL A 69 -20.27 -5.29 16.03
N LYS A 70 -20.69 -5.47 17.29
CA LYS A 70 -21.88 -6.27 17.67
C LYS A 70 -21.86 -7.70 17.09
N GLY A 71 -20.69 -8.38 17.14
CA GLY A 71 -20.55 -9.75 16.66
C GLY A 71 -20.51 -9.91 15.14
N LYS A 72 -20.34 -8.82 14.39
CA LYS A 72 -20.15 -8.87 12.93
C LYS A 72 -18.89 -8.12 12.56
N LEU A 73 -18.12 -8.69 11.63
CA LEU A 73 -17.03 -7.98 11.00
C LEU A 73 -17.65 -6.92 10.07
N LYS A 74 -17.36 -5.66 10.35
CA LYS A 74 -17.75 -4.53 9.49
C LYS A 74 -16.50 -3.73 9.20
N LEU A 75 -16.05 -3.77 7.96
CA LEU A 75 -14.93 -2.93 7.56
C LEU A 75 -15.39 -1.47 7.54
N ASP A 76 -14.69 -0.62 8.26
CA ASP A 76 -14.86 0.81 8.12
C ASP A 76 -14.60 1.22 6.67
N THR A 77 -15.44 2.11 6.17
CA THR A 77 -15.32 2.71 4.82
C THR A 77 -13.91 3.22 4.51
N THR A 78 -13.12 3.51 5.54
CA THR A 78 -11.73 3.95 5.43
C THR A 78 -10.80 2.90 4.80
N SER A 79 -11.02 1.60 5.08
CA SER A 79 -10.22 0.51 4.48
C SER A 79 -10.57 0.29 3.00
N ILE A 80 -11.84 0.51 2.65
CA ILE A 80 -12.33 0.45 1.26
C ILE A 80 -11.81 1.67 0.49
N ILE A 81 -11.82 2.86 1.11
CA ILE A 81 -11.28 4.11 0.54
C ILE A 81 -9.78 4.00 0.27
N GLN A 82 -9.00 3.32 1.15
CA GLN A 82 -7.56 3.12 0.93
C GLN A 82 -7.22 2.24 -0.27
N ASN A 83 -8.08 1.29 -0.65
CA ASN A 83 -7.90 0.54 -1.90
C ASN A 83 -8.46 1.30 -3.10
N ASP A 84 -9.53 2.06 -2.91
CA ASP A 84 -10.19 2.82 -3.98
C ASP A 84 -9.33 4.02 -4.47
N TYR A 85 -8.56 4.68 -3.57
CA TYR A 85 -7.70 5.78 -3.99
C TYR A 85 -6.56 5.33 -4.92
N LYS A 86 -6.00 4.14 -4.71
CA LYS A 86 -4.93 3.58 -5.55
C LYS A 86 -5.40 3.40 -6.98
N LEU A 87 -6.57 2.78 -7.15
CA LEU A 87 -7.18 2.58 -8.48
C LEU A 87 -7.58 3.91 -9.15
N LYS A 88 -8.10 4.85 -8.38
CA LYS A 88 -8.44 6.18 -8.88
C LYS A 88 -7.21 6.96 -9.30
N LEU A 89 -6.12 6.88 -8.51
CA LEU A 89 -4.86 7.54 -8.83
C LEU A 89 -4.29 7.04 -10.15
N LEU A 90 -4.22 5.72 -10.35
CA LEU A 90 -3.74 5.15 -11.61
C LEU A 90 -4.58 5.62 -12.81
N LYS A 91 -5.90 5.59 -12.71
CA LYS A 91 -6.78 6.10 -13.75
C LYS A 91 -6.56 7.58 -14.07
N ILE A 92 -6.29 8.41 -13.06
CA ILE A 92 -5.98 9.82 -13.26
C ILE A 92 -4.66 9.98 -14.02
N LEU A 93 -3.64 9.20 -13.68
CA LEU A 93 -2.35 9.22 -14.37
C LEU A 93 -2.48 8.76 -15.83
N GLU A 94 -3.32 7.77 -16.12
CA GLU A 94 -3.52 7.24 -17.48
C GLU A 94 -4.33 8.19 -18.38
N THR A 95 -5.41 8.79 -17.88
CA THR A 95 -6.47 9.34 -18.73
C THR A 95 -6.61 10.86 -18.69
N GLN A 96 -6.17 11.57 -17.65
CA GLN A 96 -6.51 12.98 -17.46
C GLN A 96 -5.43 13.95 -17.97
N ASN A 97 -5.89 15.16 -18.40
CA ASN A 97 -5.01 16.28 -18.72
C ASN A 97 -4.29 16.83 -17.49
N LYS A 98 -3.07 17.40 -17.66
CA LYS A 98 -2.20 17.87 -16.55
C LYS A 98 -2.91 18.73 -15.50
N LYS A 99 -3.72 19.71 -15.92
CA LYS A 99 -4.36 20.66 -14.98
C LYS A 99 -5.40 19.99 -14.10
N ASP A 100 -6.25 19.18 -14.68
CA ASP A 100 -7.33 18.49 -13.96
C ASP A 100 -6.76 17.35 -13.09
N ALA A 101 -5.74 16.64 -13.62
CA ALA A 101 -5.06 15.58 -12.91
C ALA A 101 -4.44 16.06 -11.58
N PHE A 102 -3.77 17.22 -11.58
CA PHE A 102 -3.15 17.76 -10.37
C PHE A 102 -4.17 18.04 -9.26
N GLN A 103 -5.27 18.71 -9.60
CA GLN A 103 -6.31 19.04 -8.62
C GLN A 103 -6.99 17.79 -8.08
N ASN A 104 -7.29 16.83 -8.96
CA ASN A 104 -7.94 15.58 -8.59
C ASN A 104 -7.03 14.68 -7.72
N ILE A 105 -5.75 14.61 -8.02
CA ILE A 105 -4.78 13.88 -7.21
C ILE A 105 -4.68 14.49 -5.81
N ARG A 106 -4.53 15.81 -5.72
CA ARG A 106 -4.46 16.49 -4.43
C ARG A 106 -5.69 16.23 -3.57
N GLN A 107 -6.89 16.38 -4.16
CA GLN A 107 -8.14 16.10 -3.45
C GLN A 107 -8.23 14.63 -3.03
N LEU A 108 -7.83 13.72 -3.92
CA LEU A 108 -7.83 12.28 -3.64
C LEU A 108 -6.94 11.90 -2.46
N LEU A 109 -5.73 12.48 -2.37
CA LEU A 109 -4.81 12.22 -1.25
C LEU A 109 -5.34 12.80 0.07
N LEU A 110 -5.92 13.99 0.05
CA LEU A 110 -6.56 14.61 1.21
C LEU A 110 -7.74 13.77 1.73
N ASP A 111 -8.60 13.29 0.83
CA ASP A 111 -9.78 12.49 1.18
C ASP A 111 -9.38 11.11 1.72
N ALA A 112 -8.31 10.54 1.20
CA ALA A 112 -7.79 9.23 1.62
C ALA A 112 -7.06 9.28 2.99
N LYS A 113 -6.71 10.47 3.50
CA LYS A 113 -6.00 10.68 4.77
C LYS A 113 -4.77 9.79 4.93
N ILE A 114 -3.95 9.73 3.88
CA ILE A 114 -2.76 8.88 3.86
C ILE A 114 -1.72 9.47 4.79
N THR A 115 -1.21 8.64 5.70
CA THR A 115 -0.13 9.01 6.62
C THR A 115 1.21 8.35 6.27
N ASP A 116 1.17 7.26 5.49
CA ASP A 116 2.35 6.53 5.04
C ASP A 116 2.30 6.36 3.52
N PHE A 117 3.30 6.91 2.85
CA PHE A 117 3.41 6.91 1.38
C PHE A 117 4.30 5.79 0.83
N ALA A 118 4.89 4.94 1.67
CA ALA A 118 5.75 3.83 1.22
C ALA A 118 5.02 2.89 0.25
N ASP A 119 3.76 2.58 0.55
CA ASP A 119 2.89 1.77 -0.32
C ASP A 119 2.58 2.46 -1.66
N LEU A 120 2.62 3.80 -1.70
CA LEU A 120 2.38 4.57 -2.92
C LEU A 120 3.56 4.45 -3.89
N PHE A 121 4.79 4.58 -3.41
CA PHE A 121 5.99 4.41 -4.24
C PHE A 121 6.00 3.02 -4.89
N ARG A 122 5.69 1.99 -4.08
CA ARG A 122 5.64 0.61 -4.56
C ARG A 122 4.55 0.41 -5.61
N LEU A 123 3.35 0.93 -5.37
CA LEU A 123 2.25 0.87 -6.32
C LEU A 123 2.61 1.50 -7.66
N LEU A 124 3.18 2.71 -7.62
CA LEU A 124 3.56 3.44 -8.83
C LEU A 124 4.65 2.72 -9.63
N TYR A 125 5.59 2.07 -8.93
CA TYR A 125 6.61 1.26 -9.58
C TYR A 125 6.01 0.00 -10.23
N ASP A 126 5.13 -0.72 -9.53
CA ASP A 126 4.54 -1.97 -10.03
C ASP A 126 3.60 -1.74 -11.23
N GLU A 127 2.95 -0.58 -11.31
CA GLU A 127 1.97 -0.22 -12.36
C GLU A 127 2.54 0.75 -13.41
N VAL A 128 3.86 0.97 -13.42
CA VAL A 128 4.51 1.94 -14.31
C VAL A 128 4.27 1.66 -15.80
N ASP A 129 4.12 0.40 -16.18
CA ASP A 129 3.84 -0.03 -17.56
C ASP A 129 2.49 0.49 -18.07
N GLY A 130 1.50 0.62 -17.17
CA GLY A 130 0.16 1.10 -17.53
C GLY A 130 0.12 2.60 -17.82
N TYR A 131 0.74 3.44 -17.00
CA TYR A 131 0.66 4.89 -17.12
C TYR A 131 1.90 5.54 -17.76
N GLY A 132 3.05 4.86 -17.78
CA GLY A 132 4.34 5.45 -18.17
C GLY A 132 4.56 5.66 -19.68
N SER A 133 3.66 5.16 -20.55
CA SER A 133 3.55 5.45 -22.01
C SER A 133 4.85 5.81 -22.73
N GLY A 134 5.85 4.92 -22.73
CA GLY A 134 7.13 5.13 -23.43
C GLY A 134 8.23 5.86 -22.64
N HIS A 135 7.93 6.37 -21.45
CA HIS A 135 8.86 7.06 -20.55
C HIS A 135 9.15 6.25 -19.26
N LEU A 136 9.12 4.93 -19.35
CA LEU A 136 9.27 4.00 -18.21
C LEU A 136 10.52 4.29 -17.37
N ALA A 137 11.68 4.42 -18.05
CA ALA A 137 12.95 4.65 -17.36
C ALA A 137 12.95 5.97 -16.58
N GLU A 138 12.40 7.04 -17.17
CA GLU A 138 12.31 8.36 -16.55
C GLU A 138 11.37 8.32 -15.33
N CYS A 139 10.22 7.66 -15.45
CA CYS A 139 9.27 7.47 -14.36
C CYS A 139 9.90 6.71 -13.18
N ILE A 140 10.62 5.61 -13.45
CA ILE A 140 11.31 4.83 -12.41
C ILE A 140 12.37 5.66 -11.70
N LEU A 141 13.17 6.46 -12.44
CA LEU A 141 14.19 7.33 -11.84
C LEU A 141 13.57 8.40 -10.92
N VAL A 142 12.42 8.95 -11.30
CA VAL A 142 11.69 9.90 -10.46
C VAL A 142 11.20 9.22 -9.20
N ILE A 143 10.52 8.08 -9.29
CA ILE A 143 10.03 7.33 -8.14
C ILE A 143 11.18 7.01 -7.17
N ALA A 144 12.30 6.47 -7.67
CA ALA A 144 13.45 6.12 -6.86
C ALA A 144 14.07 7.33 -6.11
N ARG A 145 14.12 8.51 -6.76
CA ARG A 145 14.64 9.75 -6.16
C ARG A 145 13.78 10.20 -4.98
N TYR A 146 12.46 10.18 -5.14
CA TYR A 146 11.53 10.62 -4.09
C TYR A 146 11.39 9.58 -2.98
N GLU A 147 11.47 8.28 -3.29
CA GLU A 147 11.53 7.22 -2.29
C GLU A 147 12.78 7.35 -1.40
N LEU A 148 13.94 7.63 -2.00
CA LEU A 148 15.20 7.87 -1.26
C LEU A 148 15.07 9.08 -0.31
N SER A 149 14.42 10.15 -0.74
CA SER A 149 14.23 11.36 0.07
C SER A 149 13.15 11.21 1.13
N ASP A 150 12.21 10.25 1.02
CA ASP A 150 11.07 10.09 1.94
C ASP A 150 11.46 9.87 3.40
N GLY A 151 12.61 9.23 3.63
CA GLY A 151 13.17 9.05 4.98
C GLY A 151 13.79 10.31 5.61
N GLN A 152 14.01 11.36 4.82
CA GLN A 152 14.72 12.59 5.24
C GLN A 152 13.81 13.82 5.29
N VAL A 153 12.68 13.79 4.60
CA VAL A 153 11.76 14.92 4.55
C VAL A 153 10.88 14.97 5.81
N VAL A 154 10.54 16.18 6.21
CA VAL A 154 9.63 16.41 7.35
C VAL A 154 8.19 16.14 6.97
N ASP A 155 7.78 16.54 5.77
CA ASP A 155 6.42 16.38 5.25
C ASP A 155 6.42 15.42 4.06
N LYS A 156 5.94 14.23 4.31
CA LYS A 156 5.86 13.15 3.31
C LYS A 156 4.79 13.42 2.24
N GLU A 157 3.72 14.14 2.59
CA GLU A 157 2.67 14.51 1.64
C GLU A 157 3.22 15.44 0.56
N ILE A 158 4.00 16.45 0.95
CA ILE A 158 4.64 17.36 0.01
C ILE A 158 5.60 16.61 -0.91
N ASN A 159 6.38 15.67 -0.36
CA ASN A 159 7.31 14.85 -1.13
C ASN A 159 6.58 13.98 -2.16
N ALA A 160 5.52 13.30 -1.76
CA ALA A 160 4.70 12.49 -2.66
C ALA A 160 4.00 13.34 -3.74
N MET A 161 3.49 14.51 -3.38
CA MET A 161 2.89 15.43 -4.36
C MET A 161 3.90 15.95 -5.37
N ALA A 162 5.12 16.29 -4.95
CA ALA A 162 6.19 16.72 -5.84
C ALA A 162 6.56 15.62 -6.85
N MET A 163 6.67 14.37 -6.40
CA MET A 163 6.86 13.22 -7.28
C MET A 163 5.73 13.09 -8.32
N LEU A 164 4.47 13.16 -7.89
CA LEU A 164 3.32 13.02 -8.79
C LEU A 164 3.25 14.13 -9.84
N ILE A 165 3.65 15.35 -9.48
CA ILE A 165 3.76 16.48 -10.41
C ILE A 165 4.85 16.20 -11.46
N GLU A 166 6.02 15.72 -11.03
CA GLU A 166 7.13 15.40 -11.94
C GLU A 166 6.73 14.25 -12.89
N LEU A 167 6.09 13.19 -12.37
CA LEU A 167 5.55 12.10 -13.19
C LEU A 167 4.55 12.61 -14.23
N LEU A 168 3.57 13.45 -13.84
CA LEU A 168 2.62 14.06 -14.78
C LEU A 168 3.30 14.91 -15.86
N THR A 169 4.47 15.47 -15.55
CA THR A 169 5.22 16.28 -16.52
C THR A 169 5.94 15.41 -17.54
N ILE A 170 6.35 14.22 -17.17
CA ILE A 170 7.03 13.25 -18.05
C ILE A 170 6.03 12.51 -18.93
N ILE A 171 4.92 12.07 -18.36
CA ILE A 171 3.93 11.23 -19.05
C ILE A 171 3.12 12.02 -20.09
N LYS A 172 2.93 13.30 -19.89
CA LYS A 172 2.06 14.19 -20.68
C LYS A 172 2.76 15.49 -21.07
#